data_647e638a3fdb89f4cf6a8b223c210142
#
_entry.id   647e638a3fdb89f4cf6a8b223c210142
#
_cell.length_a   1.000
_cell.length_b   1.000
_cell.length_c   1.000
_cell.angle_alpha   90.00
_cell.angle_beta   90.00
_cell.angle_gamma   90.00
#
_symmetry.space_group_name_H-M   'P 1'
#
loop_
_entity.id
_entity.type
_entity.pdbx_description
1 polymer ?
#
loop_
_entity_poly.entity_id
_entity_poly.type
_entity_poly.pdbx_seq_one_letter_code
_entity_poly.pdbx_strand_id
1 'polypeptide(L)'
;GLKVLKYTFTMNFEEIAKKMCAKGKGILAADESTGTIAKRFKSINVENTEKNRLTFRQTLFSSKAMKDYIGGVILFDETIRQKTLIGPTIPDLINKNGAIPGIKVDKGAKPLAGSKEETVTEGLDGLRERLKKYYKLGARFTKWRAVYKIDDNYPSSQCIKSNGHALARYASLVQEANMVPIVEPEVLMDGPHDIDKCYQVTTNVLNECYNELAIHKVNLRGTILKPNMIIPGSLCSKKVSAEEIAKKTLDCLKKNVPNEVPGIAFLSGGQSEIEASKNLNEINKINDTNFLITFSYGRGLQASALKAFGNDQKNSNAVQKAFEHRAKMNGLSSKGEWSEGLEKAAAA
;
A
#
# COMPACT_ATOMS: atom_id res chain seq x y z
N GLY A 1 -19.67 21.38 -0.97
CA GLY A 1 -19.67 19.92 -1.30
C GLY A 1 -19.64 19.60 -2.79
N LEU A 2 -20.32 20.39 -3.63
CA LEU A 2 -20.41 20.18 -5.09
C LEU A 2 -19.13 20.51 -5.86
N LYS A 3 -18.30 21.41 -5.37
CA LYS A 3 -17.06 21.81 -6.06
C LYS A 3 -15.95 20.76 -5.97
N VAL A 4 -15.88 20.00 -4.88
CA VAL A 4 -14.84 18.97 -4.69
C VAL A 4 -15.17 17.73 -5.54
N LEU A 5 -16.44 17.37 -5.65
CA LEU A 5 -16.90 16.30 -6.54
C LEU A 5 -16.61 16.59 -8.03
N LYS A 6 -16.75 17.85 -8.45
CA LYS A 6 -16.44 18.23 -9.84
C LYS A 6 -14.97 18.06 -10.22
N TYR A 7 -14.04 18.27 -9.30
CA TYR A 7 -12.60 18.10 -9.59
C TYR A 7 -12.22 16.63 -9.79
N THR A 8 -12.82 15.73 -9.01
CA THR A 8 -12.55 14.29 -9.14
C THR A 8 -13.16 13.68 -10.41
N PHE A 9 -14.24 14.26 -10.94
CA PHE A 9 -14.91 13.80 -12.16
C PHE A 9 -14.17 14.18 -13.45
N THR A 10 -13.28 15.20 -13.41
CA THR A 10 -12.55 15.70 -14.59
C THR A 10 -11.15 15.12 -14.74
N MET A 11 -10.61 14.46 -13.69
CA MET A 11 -9.28 13.84 -13.73
C MET A 11 -9.35 12.46 -14.36
N ASN A 12 -8.51 12.18 -15.36
CA ASN A 12 -8.34 10.84 -15.87
C ASN A 12 -7.45 10.02 -14.91
N PHE A 13 -7.42 8.70 -15.09
CA PHE A 13 -6.68 7.83 -14.16
C PHE A 13 -5.14 8.04 -14.24
N GLU A 14 -4.58 8.53 -15.35
CA GLU A 14 -3.14 8.85 -15.40
C GLU A 14 -2.80 10.02 -14.47
N GLU A 15 -3.63 11.06 -14.45
CA GLU A 15 -3.46 12.22 -13.54
C GLU A 15 -3.63 11.81 -12.09
N ILE A 16 -4.59 10.93 -11.80
CA ILE A 16 -4.84 10.40 -10.45
C ILE A 16 -3.62 9.63 -9.94
N ALA A 17 -3.03 8.78 -10.79
CA ALA A 17 -1.84 8.01 -10.42
C ALA A 17 -0.68 8.93 -9.98
N LYS A 18 -0.41 9.99 -10.74
CA LYS A 18 0.63 10.96 -10.40
C LYS A 18 0.31 11.73 -9.12
N LYS A 19 -0.94 12.15 -8.96
CA LYS A 19 -1.36 12.92 -7.78
C LYS A 19 -1.23 12.13 -6.50
N MET A 20 -1.57 10.83 -6.53
CA MET A 20 -1.47 9.96 -5.36
C MET A 20 -0.04 9.80 -4.86
N CYS A 21 0.94 9.84 -5.77
CA CYS A 21 2.36 9.62 -5.48
C CYS A 21 3.18 10.91 -5.51
N ALA A 22 2.56 12.07 -5.47
CA ALA A 22 3.25 13.36 -5.49
C ALA A 22 4.32 13.42 -4.37
N LYS A 23 5.44 14.11 -4.63
CA LYS A 23 6.53 14.26 -3.64
C LYS A 23 5.98 14.76 -2.30
N GLY A 24 6.40 14.10 -1.24
CA GLY A 24 5.95 14.40 0.12
C GLY A 24 4.65 13.71 0.49
N LYS A 25 4.03 12.98 -0.41
CA LYS A 25 2.77 12.27 -0.18
C LYS A 25 2.88 10.79 -0.48
N GLY A 26 2.10 10.00 0.23
CA GLY A 26 1.99 8.57 -0.02
C GLY A 26 0.59 8.05 0.28
N ILE A 27 0.47 6.76 0.41
CA ILE A 27 -0.83 6.08 0.51
C ILE A 27 -0.97 5.48 1.91
N LEU A 28 -2.08 5.78 2.55
CA LEU A 28 -2.48 5.11 3.79
C LEU A 28 -3.22 3.82 3.42
N ALA A 29 -2.62 2.68 3.76
CA ALA A 29 -3.25 1.38 3.59
C ALA A 29 -4.08 1.06 4.83
N ALA A 30 -5.36 1.40 4.78
CA ALA A 30 -6.34 1.19 5.85
C ALA A 30 -7.39 0.16 5.45
N ASP A 31 -6.97 -0.83 4.66
CA ASP A 31 -7.83 -1.83 4.03
C ASP A 31 -7.79 -3.19 4.74
N GLU A 32 -7.33 -3.22 5.98
CA GLU A 32 -7.29 -4.45 6.76
C GLU A 32 -8.68 -5.09 6.79
N SER A 33 -8.75 -6.36 6.35
CA SER A 33 -9.97 -7.15 6.46
C SER A 33 -10.37 -7.29 7.93
N THR A 34 -11.63 -7.67 8.17
CA THR A 34 -12.12 -7.90 9.54
C THR A 34 -11.23 -8.88 10.31
N GLY A 35 -10.73 -9.94 9.64
CA GLY A 35 -9.81 -10.90 10.27
C GLY A 35 -8.44 -10.30 10.59
N THR A 36 -7.91 -9.45 9.72
CA THR A 36 -6.61 -8.79 9.96
C THR A 36 -6.70 -7.74 11.05
N ILE A 37 -7.72 -6.89 11.02
CA ILE A 37 -7.91 -5.85 12.05
C ILE A 37 -8.21 -6.49 13.41
N ALA A 38 -8.87 -7.65 13.44
CA ALA A 38 -9.12 -8.41 14.67
C ALA A 38 -7.81 -8.76 15.37
N LYS A 39 -6.81 -9.22 14.63
CA LYS A 39 -5.49 -9.54 15.18
C LYS A 39 -4.79 -8.30 15.73
N ARG A 40 -4.91 -7.18 15.04
CA ARG A 40 -4.31 -5.91 15.47
C ARG A 40 -4.97 -5.37 16.73
N PHE A 41 -6.29 -5.40 16.80
CA PHE A 41 -7.04 -4.98 17.99
C PHE A 41 -6.78 -5.89 19.18
N LYS A 42 -6.65 -7.21 18.95
CA LYS A 42 -6.29 -8.15 20.00
C LYS A 42 -4.95 -7.81 20.65
N SER A 43 -3.96 -7.41 19.85
CA SER A 43 -2.62 -7.05 20.36
C SER A 43 -2.63 -5.81 21.26
N ILE A 44 -3.66 -4.99 21.20
CA ILE A 44 -3.82 -3.77 22.00
C ILE A 44 -5.02 -3.85 22.95
N ASN A 45 -5.60 -5.05 23.13
CA ASN A 45 -6.73 -5.29 24.02
C ASN A 45 -7.97 -4.44 23.72
N VAL A 46 -8.25 -4.23 22.42
CA VAL A 46 -9.45 -3.55 21.93
C VAL A 46 -10.39 -4.58 21.32
N GLU A 47 -11.67 -4.50 21.69
CA GLU A 47 -12.70 -5.36 21.11
C GLU A 47 -12.89 -5.05 19.62
N ASN A 48 -12.96 -6.09 18.78
CA ASN A 48 -13.15 -5.94 17.36
C ASN A 48 -14.65 -5.79 17.03
N THR A 49 -15.15 -4.58 17.18
CA THR A 49 -16.52 -4.21 16.82
C THR A 49 -16.52 -3.25 15.64
N GLU A 50 -17.64 -3.19 14.91
CA GLU A 50 -17.81 -2.22 13.83
C GLU A 50 -17.59 -0.78 14.31
N LYS A 51 -18.13 -0.46 15.49
CA LYS A 51 -17.98 0.87 16.09
C LYS A 51 -16.50 1.21 16.37
N ASN A 52 -15.74 0.27 16.94
CA ASN A 52 -14.32 0.50 17.23
C ASN A 52 -13.50 0.61 15.96
N ARG A 53 -13.80 -0.19 14.94
CA ARG A 53 -13.14 -0.07 13.63
C ARG A 53 -13.41 1.29 12.99
N LEU A 54 -14.67 1.72 12.97
CA LEU A 54 -15.04 3.03 12.44
C LEU A 54 -14.39 4.17 13.22
N THR A 55 -14.44 4.13 14.55
CA THR A 55 -13.85 5.16 15.41
C THR A 55 -12.36 5.31 15.13
N PHE A 56 -11.61 4.21 15.09
CA PHE A 56 -10.18 4.24 14.82
C PHE A 56 -9.90 4.84 13.42
N ARG A 57 -10.55 4.31 12.40
CA ARG A 57 -10.34 4.75 11.01
C ARG A 57 -10.76 6.20 10.78
N GLN A 58 -11.93 6.59 11.29
CA GLN A 58 -12.39 7.96 11.19
C GLN A 58 -11.42 8.94 11.88
N THR A 59 -10.85 8.57 13.01
CA THR A 59 -9.85 9.38 13.72
C THR A 59 -8.63 9.66 12.85
N LEU A 60 -8.13 8.65 12.12
CA LEU A 60 -7.02 8.82 11.18
C LEU A 60 -7.43 9.74 10.02
N PHE A 61 -8.58 9.47 9.40
CA PHE A 61 -9.01 10.21 8.20
C PHE A 61 -9.41 11.66 8.50
N SER A 62 -9.64 11.99 9.75
CA SER A 62 -9.93 13.37 10.23
C SER A 62 -8.67 14.14 10.57
N SER A 63 -7.51 13.53 10.56
CA SER A 63 -6.25 14.16 10.92
C SER A 63 -5.80 15.18 9.88
N LYS A 64 -5.21 16.27 10.36
CA LYS A 64 -4.59 17.29 9.50
C LYS A 64 -3.43 16.73 8.65
N ALA A 65 -2.81 15.63 9.08
CA ALA A 65 -1.75 14.95 8.32
C ALA A 65 -2.24 14.44 6.96
N MET A 66 -3.54 14.19 6.80
CA MET A 66 -4.14 13.75 5.53
C MET A 66 -3.85 14.75 4.41
N LYS A 67 -4.04 16.03 4.67
CA LYS A 67 -3.83 17.08 3.68
C LYS A 67 -2.35 17.21 3.27
N ASP A 68 -1.45 17.08 4.23
CA ASP A 68 -0.03 17.36 4.02
C ASP A 68 0.75 16.17 3.47
N TYR A 69 0.39 14.93 3.87
CA TYR A 69 1.24 13.76 3.64
C TYR A 69 0.55 12.59 2.96
N ILE A 70 -0.77 12.61 2.80
CA ILE A 70 -1.51 11.47 2.25
C ILE A 70 -2.15 11.82 0.91
N GLY A 71 -1.77 11.10 -0.14
CA GLY A 71 -2.33 11.25 -1.47
C GLY A 71 -3.53 10.36 -1.75
N GLY A 72 -3.59 9.21 -1.08
CA GLY A 72 -4.68 8.26 -1.23
C GLY A 72 -4.87 7.39 -0.01
N VAL A 73 -6.06 6.83 0.15
CA VAL A 73 -6.40 5.90 1.23
C VAL A 73 -7.02 4.65 0.63
N ILE A 74 -6.43 3.49 0.91
CA ILE A 74 -7.02 2.20 0.52
C ILE A 74 -8.01 1.80 1.61
N LEU A 75 -9.28 1.61 1.24
CA LEU A 75 -10.35 1.23 2.15
C LEU A 75 -10.69 -0.26 1.99
N PHE A 76 -11.27 -0.82 3.04
CA PHE A 76 -11.93 -2.12 3.03
C PHE A 76 -13.41 -1.94 2.68
N ASP A 77 -14.08 -3.00 2.18
CA ASP A 77 -15.47 -2.96 1.72
C ASP A 77 -16.43 -2.38 2.78
N GLU A 78 -16.30 -2.81 4.04
CA GLU A 78 -17.11 -2.26 5.14
C GLU A 78 -16.94 -0.74 5.24
N THR A 79 -15.71 -0.28 5.23
CA THR A 79 -15.36 1.11 5.51
C THR A 79 -15.82 2.07 4.42
N ILE A 80 -15.71 1.69 3.15
CA ILE A 80 -16.14 2.56 2.04
C ILE A 80 -17.66 2.79 2.06
N ARG A 81 -18.42 1.90 2.69
CA ARG A 81 -19.88 1.98 2.81
C ARG A 81 -20.34 2.73 4.05
N GLN A 82 -19.45 3.07 4.97
CA GLN A 82 -19.80 3.69 6.25
C GLN A 82 -19.95 5.19 6.14
N LYS A 83 -20.80 5.73 7.00
CA LYS A 83 -20.86 7.15 7.30
C LYS A 83 -20.08 7.42 8.58
N THR A 84 -19.48 8.61 8.65
CA THR A 84 -18.83 9.06 9.87
C THR A 84 -19.86 9.26 10.97
N LEU A 85 -19.39 9.32 12.22
CA LEU A 85 -20.26 9.58 13.38
C LEU A 85 -20.86 10.99 13.36
N ILE A 86 -20.38 11.88 12.49
CA ILE A 86 -20.81 13.28 12.38
C ILE A 86 -21.56 13.60 11.08
N GLY A 87 -21.80 12.61 10.22
CA GLY A 87 -22.68 12.73 9.06
C GLY A 87 -22.09 12.42 7.69
N PRO A 88 -20.95 12.98 7.26
CA PRO A 88 -20.37 12.67 5.94
C PRO A 88 -20.03 11.19 5.77
N THR A 89 -20.04 10.69 4.52
CA THR A 89 -19.52 9.36 4.24
C THR A 89 -18.00 9.34 4.43
N ILE A 90 -17.44 8.14 4.62
CA ILE A 90 -15.97 7.99 4.72
C ILE A 90 -15.26 8.51 3.46
N PRO A 91 -15.70 8.17 2.22
CA PRO A 91 -15.08 8.76 1.02
C PRO A 91 -15.15 10.29 0.99
N ASP A 92 -16.26 10.89 1.41
CA ASP A 92 -16.39 12.35 1.46
C ASP A 92 -15.42 12.98 2.46
N LEU A 93 -15.25 12.35 3.62
CA LEU A 93 -14.27 12.80 4.63
C LEU A 93 -12.85 12.79 4.06
N ILE A 94 -12.47 11.73 3.37
CA ILE A 94 -11.15 11.58 2.76
C ILE A 94 -10.93 12.66 1.68
N ASN A 95 -11.92 12.87 0.80
CA ASN A 95 -11.87 13.91 -0.22
C ASN A 95 -11.77 15.31 0.38
N LYS A 96 -12.56 15.58 1.41
CA LYS A 96 -12.53 16.87 2.13
C LYS A 96 -11.13 17.16 2.67
N ASN A 97 -10.43 16.15 3.12
CA ASN A 97 -9.08 16.27 3.68
C ASN A 97 -7.98 16.14 2.62
N GLY A 98 -8.32 16.21 1.33
CA GLY A 98 -7.37 16.36 0.24
C GLY A 98 -6.78 15.06 -0.30
N ALA A 99 -7.25 13.90 0.15
CA ALA A 99 -6.79 12.59 -0.34
C ALA A 99 -7.82 11.94 -1.26
N ILE A 100 -7.39 10.93 -2.00
CA ILE A 100 -8.22 10.18 -2.95
C ILE A 100 -8.64 8.85 -2.31
N PRO A 101 -9.95 8.54 -2.28
CA PRO A 101 -10.40 7.23 -1.79
C PRO A 101 -10.09 6.12 -2.79
N GLY A 102 -9.71 4.97 -2.27
CA GLY A 102 -9.50 3.75 -3.03
C GLY A 102 -10.05 2.55 -2.28
N ILE A 103 -9.95 1.37 -2.90
CA ILE A 103 -10.60 0.17 -2.39
C ILE A 103 -9.80 -1.10 -2.70
N LYS A 104 -9.61 -1.93 -1.68
CA LYS A 104 -9.12 -3.29 -1.88
C LYS A 104 -10.21 -4.11 -2.58
N VAL A 105 -9.87 -4.70 -3.71
CA VAL A 105 -10.84 -5.48 -4.50
C VAL A 105 -10.52 -6.97 -4.58
N ASP A 106 -9.33 -7.41 -4.17
CA ASP A 106 -9.07 -8.84 -4.08
C ASP A 106 -9.86 -9.47 -2.92
N LYS A 107 -10.14 -10.75 -3.05
CA LYS A 107 -10.84 -11.55 -2.04
C LYS A 107 -9.90 -12.43 -1.22
N GLY A 108 -8.61 -12.14 -1.26
CA GLY A 108 -7.58 -12.80 -0.48
C GLY A 108 -6.83 -13.90 -1.21
N ALA A 109 -5.70 -14.25 -0.64
CA ALA A 109 -4.85 -15.33 -1.10
C ALA A 109 -5.47 -16.67 -0.69
N LYS A 110 -5.66 -17.57 -1.66
CA LYS A 110 -6.27 -18.88 -1.47
C LYS A 110 -5.28 -19.97 -1.86
N PRO A 111 -5.40 -21.18 -1.31
CA PRO A 111 -4.50 -22.27 -1.70
C PRO A 111 -4.45 -22.49 -3.21
N LEU A 112 -3.24 -22.52 -3.75
CA LEU A 112 -3.02 -22.80 -5.17
C LEU A 112 -3.07 -24.31 -5.38
N ALA A 113 -4.07 -24.79 -6.12
CA ALA A 113 -4.17 -26.21 -6.44
C ALA A 113 -2.93 -26.70 -7.18
N GLY A 114 -2.39 -27.83 -6.76
CA GLY A 114 -1.15 -28.38 -7.31
C GLY A 114 0.11 -27.90 -6.58
N SER A 115 0.00 -27.00 -5.61
CA SER A 115 1.09 -26.56 -4.75
C SER A 115 0.72 -26.77 -3.27
N LYS A 116 1.69 -27.17 -2.45
CA LYS A 116 1.41 -27.47 -1.03
C LYS A 116 1.29 -26.23 -0.15
N GLU A 117 2.05 -25.19 -0.45
CA GLU A 117 2.20 -24.06 0.46
C GLU A 117 2.01 -22.70 -0.21
N GLU A 118 1.82 -22.67 -1.52
CA GLU A 118 1.65 -21.43 -2.24
C GLU A 118 0.18 -21.04 -2.37
N THR A 119 -0.05 -19.77 -2.68
CA THR A 119 -1.40 -19.23 -2.86
C THR A 119 -1.55 -18.54 -4.20
N VAL A 120 -2.78 -18.45 -4.66
CA VAL A 120 -3.22 -17.57 -5.73
C VAL A 120 -4.26 -16.62 -5.17
N THR A 121 -4.14 -15.36 -5.48
CA THR A 121 -5.13 -14.38 -5.04
C THR A 121 -6.35 -14.43 -5.94
N GLU A 122 -7.52 -14.51 -5.33
CA GLU A 122 -8.80 -14.59 -6.03
C GLU A 122 -9.59 -13.28 -5.94
N GLY A 123 -10.61 -13.14 -6.79
CA GLY A 123 -11.46 -11.95 -6.78
C GLY A 123 -11.85 -11.44 -8.15
N LEU A 124 -11.51 -12.16 -9.24
CA LEU A 124 -11.84 -11.75 -10.62
C LEU A 124 -13.30 -11.97 -10.96
N ASP A 125 -13.94 -13.02 -10.42
CA ASP A 125 -15.33 -13.30 -10.71
C ASP A 125 -16.22 -12.18 -10.15
N GLY A 126 -17.03 -11.57 -11.03
CA GLY A 126 -17.89 -10.45 -10.64
C GLY A 126 -17.16 -9.13 -10.39
N LEU A 127 -15.87 -9.03 -10.69
CA LEU A 127 -15.09 -7.82 -10.40
C LEU A 127 -15.60 -6.61 -11.20
N ARG A 128 -15.96 -6.78 -12.49
CA ARG A 128 -16.47 -5.67 -13.30
C ARG A 128 -17.65 -4.96 -12.64
N GLU A 129 -18.60 -5.74 -12.13
CA GLU A 129 -19.79 -5.21 -11.45
C GLU A 129 -19.46 -4.55 -10.13
N ARG A 130 -18.53 -5.13 -9.35
CA ARG A 130 -18.09 -4.53 -8.09
C ARG A 130 -17.36 -3.20 -8.31
N LEU A 131 -16.55 -3.10 -9.37
CA LEU A 131 -15.84 -1.87 -9.70
C LEU A 131 -16.78 -0.72 -10.00
N LYS A 132 -17.87 -0.99 -10.74
CA LYS A 132 -18.90 0.02 -11.01
C LYS A 132 -19.53 0.55 -9.71
N LYS A 133 -19.83 -0.35 -8.78
CA LYS A 133 -20.40 0.01 -7.47
C LYS A 133 -19.41 0.83 -6.65
N TYR A 134 -18.15 0.43 -6.59
CA TYR A 134 -17.12 1.15 -5.85
C TYR A 134 -16.85 2.53 -6.42
N TYR A 135 -16.88 2.66 -7.75
CA TYR A 135 -16.76 3.97 -8.38
C TYR A 135 -17.89 4.92 -7.93
N LYS A 136 -19.13 4.42 -7.88
CA LYS A 136 -20.28 5.19 -7.40
C LYS A 136 -20.14 5.58 -5.93
N LEU A 137 -19.52 4.75 -5.13
CA LEU A 137 -19.26 5.04 -3.71
C LEU A 137 -18.13 6.05 -3.50
N GLY A 138 -17.38 6.39 -4.52
CA GLY A 138 -16.34 7.41 -4.47
C GLY A 138 -14.92 6.92 -4.71
N ALA A 139 -14.69 5.62 -4.88
CA ALA A 139 -13.36 5.10 -5.17
C ALA A 139 -12.84 5.59 -6.51
N ARG A 140 -11.54 5.93 -6.59
CA ARG A 140 -10.86 6.32 -7.83
C ARG A 140 -9.60 5.53 -8.09
N PHE A 141 -9.22 4.66 -7.17
CA PHE A 141 -8.18 3.69 -7.35
C PHE A 141 -8.51 2.40 -6.59
N THR A 142 -7.77 1.35 -6.89
CA THR A 142 -7.98 0.03 -6.31
C THR A 142 -6.65 -0.58 -5.90
N LYS A 143 -6.72 -1.68 -5.15
CA LYS A 143 -5.54 -2.45 -4.77
C LYS A 143 -5.86 -3.94 -4.83
N TRP A 144 -4.89 -4.72 -5.31
CA TRP A 144 -4.92 -6.18 -5.36
C TRP A 144 -3.55 -6.71 -4.99
N ARG A 145 -3.50 -7.55 -3.97
CA ARG A 145 -2.26 -8.10 -3.41
C ARG A 145 -2.10 -9.56 -3.79
N ALA A 146 -0.99 -9.89 -4.44
CA ALA A 146 -0.51 -11.26 -4.60
C ALA A 146 0.68 -11.45 -3.67
N VAL A 147 0.89 -12.67 -3.16
CA VAL A 147 2.01 -12.98 -2.26
C VAL A 147 2.81 -14.16 -2.79
N TYR A 148 4.14 -14.10 -2.61
CA TYR A 148 5.08 -15.08 -3.06
C TYR A 148 6.01 -15.46 -1.92
N LYS A 149 5.94 -16.74 -1.50
CA LYS A 149 6.79 -17.28 -0.45
C LYS A 149 8.14 -17.68 -1.02
N ILE A 150 9.22 -17.43 -0.27
CA ILE A 150 10.55 -17.91 -0.62
C ILE A 150 10.93 -19.09 0.29
N ASP A 151 11.32 -20.21 -0.32
CA ASP A 151 12.09 -21.30 0.29
C ASP A 151 12.86 -22.02 -0.80
N ASP A 152 13.38 -23.22 -0.53
CA ASP A 152 14.19 -23.95 -1.50
C ASP A 152 13.42 -24.33 -2.77
N ASN A 153 12.09 -24.46 -2.68
CA ASN A 153 11.23 -24.89 -3.79
C ASN A 153 10.33 -23.77 -4.32
N TYR A 154 10.23 -22.65 -3.63
CA TYR A 154 9.27 -21.59 -3.93
C TYR A 154 9.93 -20.22 -4.07
N PRO A 155 9.34 -19.30 -4.84
CA PRO A 155 8.07 -19.47 -5.56
C PRO A 155 8.25 -20.34 -6.81
N SER A 156 7.22 -21.16 -7.12
CA SER A 156 7.17 -21.97 -8.33
C SER A 156 6.79 -21.12 -9.55
N SER A 157 7.11 -21.62 -10.73
CA SER A 157 6.65 -21.04 -12.00
C SER A 157 5.12 -20.95 -12.05
N GLN A 158 4.42 -21.96 -11.53
CA GLN A 158 2.96 -21.97 -11.45
C GLN A 158 2.43 -20.77 -10.65
N CYS A 159 2.99 -20.53 -9.47
CA CYS A 159 2.57 -19.43 -8.61
C CYS A 159 2.85 -18.06 -9.26
N ILE A 160 4.03 -17.88 -9.80
CA ILE A 160 4.44 -16.63 -10.46
C ILE A 160 3.53 -16.32 -11.65
N LYS A 161 3.24 -17.31 -12.48
CA LYS A 161 2.39 -17.15 -13.68
C LYS A 161 0.93 -16.93 -13.32
N SER A 162 0.38 -17.73 -12.42
CA SER A 162 -1.03 -17.62 -12.02
C SER A 162 -1.34 -16.26 -11.39
N ASN A 163 -0.49 -15.78 -10.51
CA ASN A 163 -0.67 -14.48 -9.88
C ASN A 163 -0.39 -13.32 -10.84
N GLY A 164 0.61 -13.45 -11.72
CA GLY A 164 0.87 -12.44 -12.75
C GLY A 164 -0.31 -12.27 -13.70
N HIS A 165 -0.92 -13.37 -14.13
CA HIS A 165 -2.11 -13.34 -14.97
C HIS A 165 -3.30 -12.68 -14.26
N ALA A 166 -3.52 -13.03 -12.99
CA ALA A 166 -4.60 -12.43 -12.19
C ALA A 166 -4.42 -10.93 -12.01
N LEU A 167 -3.20 -10.48 -11.68
CA LEU A 167 -2.86 -9.07 -11.53
C LEU A 167 -3.13 -8.28 -12.83
N ALA A 168 -2.77 -8.85 -13.97
CA ALA A 168 -2.96 -8.18 -15.26
C ALA A 168 -4.44 -8.06 -15.63
N ARG A 169 -5.23 -9.11 -15.44
CA ARG A 169 -6.67 -9.06 -15.69
C ARG A 169 -7.37 -8.08 -14.75
N TYR A 170 -6.98 -8.10 -13.49
CA TYR A 170 -7.46 -7.14 -12.51
C TYR A 170 -7.19 -5.70 -12.96
N ALA A 171 -5.94 -5.39 -13.32
CA ALA A 171 -5.54 -4.04 -13.71
C ALA A 171 -6.30 -3.56 -14.96
N SER A 172 -6.50 -4.43 -15.94
CA SER A 172 -7.25 -4.13 -17.14
C SER A 172 -8.72 -3.79 -16.84
N LEU A 173 -9.37 -4.58 -15.99
CA LEU A 173 -10.74 -4.32 -15.54
C LEU A 173 -10.86 -2.98 -14.79
N VAL A 174 -9.89 -2.66 -13.95
CA VAL A 174 -9.89 -1.41 -13.19
C VAL A 174 -9.79 -0.20 -14.10
N GLN A 175 -8.93 -0.24 -15.11
CA GLN A 175 -8.82 0.84 -16.08
C GLN A 175 -10.07 0.96 -16.96
N GLU A 176 -10.71 -0.14 -17.32
CA GLU A 176 -12.02 -0.13 -17.98
C GLU A 176 -13.06 0.64 -17.14
N ALA A 177 -12.97 0.55 -15.83
CA ALA A 177 -13.85 1.29 -14.90
C ALA A 177 -13.36 2.72 -14.59
N ASN A 178 -12.37 3.20 -15.33
CA ASN A 178 -11.78 4.55 -15.18
C ASN A 178 -11.18 4.81 -13.79
N MET A 179 -10.48 3.82 -13.27
CA MET A 179 -9.76 3.90 -11.99
C MET A 179 -8.31 3.47 -12.16
N VAL A 180 -7.48 3.81 -11.18
CA VAL A 180 -6.07 3.44 -11.11
C VAL A 180 -5.92 2.09 -10.40
N PRO A 181 -5.33 1.07 -11.04
CA PRO A 181 -4.95 -0.14 -10.31
C PRO A 181 -3.61 0.03 -9.61
N ILE A 182 -3.59 -0.21 -8.30
CA ILE A 182 -2.35 -0.50 -7.60
C ILE A 182 -2.09 -2.00 -7.76
N VAL A 183 -0.94 -2.32 -8.32
CA VAL A 183 -0.49 -3.69 -8.58
C VAL A 183 0.49 -4.06 -7.49
N GLU A 184 0.11 -5.00 -6.64
CA GLU A 184 0.94 -5.39 -5.47
C GLU A 184 1.42 -6.84 -5.56
N PRO A 185 2.55 -7.10 -6.24
CA PRO A 185 3.19 -8.42 -6.24
C PRO A 185 4.19 -8.51 -5.09
N GLU A 186 3.75 -8.94 -3.91
CA GLU A 186 4.58 -8.94 -2.71
C GLU A 186 5.38 -10.23 -2.55
N VAL A 187 6.70 -10.13 -2.66
CA VAL A 187 7.62 -11.18 -2.24
C VAL A 187 7.79 -11.07 -0.73
N LEU A 188 7.38 -12.13 -0.02
CA LEU A 188 7.37 -12.13 1.44
C LEU A 188 8.79 -12.14 2.01
N MET A 189 8.99 -11.38 3.09
CA MET A 189 10.26 -11.37 3.81
C MET A 189 10.40 -12.49 4.83
N ASP A 190 9.37 -13.29 5.01
CA ASP A 190 9.38 -14.41 5.95
C ASP A 190 10.39 -15.46 5.50
N GLY A 191 11.34 -15.78 6.36
CA GLY A 191 12.31 -16.83 6.11
C GLY A 191 13.77 -16.42 6.31
N PRO A 192 14.69 -17.37 6.14
CA PRO A 192 16.13 -17.16 6.38
C PRO A 192 16.91 -16.74 5.13
N HIS A 193 16.26 -16.48 3.99
CA HIS A 193 16.92 -16.13 2.75
C HIS A 193 17.66 -14.80 2.85
N ASP A 194 18.74 -14.66 2.07
CA ASP A 194 19.52 -13.44 2.04
C ASP A 194 18.93 -12.40 1.06
N ILE A 195 19.53 -11.23 1.05
CA ILE A 195 19.08 -10.11 0.20
C ILE A 195 19.22 -10.43 -1.29
N ASP A 196 20.23 -11.21 -1.69
CA ASP A 196 20.44 -11.57 -3.09
C ASP A 196 19.34 -12.53 -3.59
N LYS A 197 18.87 -13.42 -2.73
CA LYS A 197 17.71 -14.27 -3.04
C LYS A 197 16.43 -13.45 -3.20
N CYS A 198 16.21 -12.49 -2.32
CA CYS A 198 15.08 -11.55 -2.45
C CYS A 198 15.15 -10.80 -3.80
N TYR A 199 16.32 -10.30 -4.16
CA TYR A 199 16.54 -9.63 -5.45
C TYR A 199 16.19 -10.53 -6.64
N GLN A 200 16.72 -11.75 -6.65
CA GLN A 200 16.47 -12.70 -7.74
C GLN A 200 14.97 -13.02 -7.89
N VAL A 201 14.31 -13.34 -6.79
CA VAL A 201 12.88 -13.68 -6.80
C VAL A 201 12.03 -12.49 -7.22
N THR A 202 12.32 -11.31 -6.69
CA THR A 202 11.59 -10.10 -7.04
C THR A 202 11.74 -9.75 -8.52
N THR A 203 12.95 -9.95 -9.09
CA THR A 203 13.19 -9.80 -10.52
C THR A 203 12.28 -10.72 -11.33
N ASN A 204 12.23 -11.99 -10.99
CA ASN A 204 11.40 -12.97 -11.70
C ASN A 204 9.91 -12.63 -11.61
N VAL A 205 9.46 -12.24 -10.44
CA VAL A 205 8.07 -11.86 -10.19
C VAL A 205 7.68 -10.59 -10.98
N LEU A 206 8.52 -9.56 -10.95
CA LEU A 206 8.25 -8.31 -11.68
C LEU A 206 8.25 -8.52 -13.18
N ASN A 207 9.19 -9.32 -13.71
CA ASN A 207 9.25 -9.61 -15.14
C ASN A 207 7.98 -10.29 -15.64
N GLU A 208 7.50 -11.31 -14.94
CA GLU A 208 6.25 -11.99 -15.31
C GLU A 208 5.04 -11.05 -15.17
N CYS A 209 5.01 -10.26 -14.12
CA CYS A 209 3.93 -9.32 -13.88
C CYS A 209 3.81 -8.30 -15.04
N TYR A 210 4.91 -7.67 -15.44
CA TYR A 210 4.89 -6.68 -16.52
C TYR A 210 4.71 -7.33 -17.90
N ASN A 211 5.19 -8.56 -18.10
CA ASN A 211 4.87 -9.31 -19.30
C ASN A 211 3.35 -9.52 -19.44
N GLU A 212 2.70 -9.96 -18.39
CA GLU A 212 1.25 -10.15 -18.39
C GLU A 212 0.46 -8.83 -18.52
N LEU A 213 0.92 -7.78 -17.86
CA LEU A 213 0.30 -6.45 -18.01
C LEU A 213 0.34 -5.97 -19.46
N ALA A 214 1.44 -6.22 -20.17
CA ALA A 214 1.56 -5.90 -21.60
C ALA A 214 0.60 -6.75 -22.45
N ILE A 215 0.52 -8.05 -22.20
CA ILE A 215 -0.41 -8.95 -22.91
C ILE A 215 -1.86 -8.46 -22.75
N HIS A 216 -2.22 -8.00 -21.59
CA HIS A 216 -3.58 -7.53 -21.29
C HIS A 216 -3.79 -6.04 -21.61
N LYS A 217 -2.85 -5.43 -22.31
CA LYS A 217 -2.96 -4.05 -22.85
C LYS A 217 -3.22 -3.01 -21.77
N VAL A 218 -2.65 -3.20 -20.58
CA VAL A 218 -2.76 -2.25 -19.48
C VAL A 218 -1.94 -1.01 -19.82
N ASN A 219 -2.54 0.16 -19.64
CA ASN A 219 -1.84 1.43 -19.77
C ASN A 219 -1.00 1.67 -18.52
N LEU A 220 0.31 1.46 -18.63
CA LEU A 220 1.22 1.55 -17.48
C LEU A 220 1.29 2.96 -16.88
N ARG A 221 1.01 4.00 -17.66
CA ARG A 221 0.97 5.40 -17.17
C ARG A 221 -0.15 5.66 -16.18
N GLY A 222 -1.15 4.79 -16.17
CA GLY A 222 -2.27 4.84 -15.25
C GLY A 222 -2.23 3.78 -14.17
N THR A 223 -1.04 3.26 -13.81
CA THR A 223 -0.85 2.25 -12.76
C THR A 223 0.05 2.77 -11.66
N ILE A 224 -0.01 2.13 -10.51
CA ILE A 224 0.96 2.29 -9.42
C ILE A 224 1.46 0.90 -9.06
N LEU A 225 2.78 0.73 -8.97
CA LEU A 225 3.37 -0.49 -8.48
C LEU A 225 3.52 -0.39 -6.94
N LYS A 226 3.08 -1.41 -6.24
CA LYS A 226 3.30 -1.55 -4.79
C LYS A 226 4.15 -2.81 -4.53
N PRO A 227 5.48 -2.69 -4.61
CA PRO A 227 6.37 -3.82 -4.38
C PRO A 227 6.88 -3.87 -2.95
N ASN A 228 7.51 -4.98 -2.62
CA ASN A 228 8.43 -5.06 -1.48
C ASN A 228 9.74 -4.34 -1.80
N MET A 229 10.45 -3.92 -0.76
CA MET A 229 11.85 -3.53 -0.90
C MET A 229 12.73 -4.79 -1.03
N ILE A 230 13.94 -4.65 -1.55
CA ILE A 230 14.91 -5.74 -1.57
C ILE A 230 15.63 -5.75 -0.21
N ILE A 231 15.23 -6.71 0.60
CA ILE A 231 15.70 -6.84 1.99
C ILE A 231 16.00 -8.31 2.29
N PRO A 232 16.88 -8.60 3.25
CA PRO A 232 17.05 -9.99 3.71
C PRO A 232 15.79 -10.49 4.41
N GLY A 233 15.59 -11.79 4.42
CA GLY A 233 14.51 -12.43 5.15
C GLY A 233 14.58 -12.14 6.64
N SER A 234 13.43 -12.18 7.31
CA SER A 234 13.31 -11.86 8.74
C SER A 234 14.15 -12.75 9.65
N LEU A 235 14.46 -13.97 9.20
CA LEU A 235 15.29 -14.94 9.93
C LEU A 235 16.71 -15.02 9.39
N CYS A 236 17.11 -14.15 8.46
CA CYS A 236 18.46 -14.12 7.95
C CYS A 236 19.42 -13.62 9.04
N SER A 237 20.51 -14.37 9.27
CA SER A 237 21.53 -14.01 10.25
C SER A 237 22.40 -12.83 9.80
N LYS A 238 22.53 -12.62 8.50
CA LYS A 238 23.32 -11.55 7.91
C LYS A 238 22.47 -10.29 7.75
N LYS A 239 22.77 -9.29 8.57
CA LYS A 239 22.13 -7.97 8.47
C LYS A 239 22.82 -7.11 7.43
N VAL A 240 22.03 -6.26 6.76
CA VAL A 240 22.55 -5.31 5.78
C VAL A 240 22.13 -3.88 6.15
N SER A 241 22.89 -2.91 5.70
CA SER A 241 22.61 -1.50 5.96
C SER A 241 21.44 -0.98 5.13
N ALA A 242 20.82 0.10 5.56
CA ALA A 242 19.79 0.78 4.80
C ALA A 242 20.31 1.26 3.44
N GLU A 243 21.58 1.66 3.36
CA GLU A 243 22.24 2.09 2.13
C GLU A 243 22.33 0.94 1.13
N GLU A 244 22.67 -0.27 1.58
CA GLU A 244 22.71 -1.46 0.72
C GLU A 244 21.31 -1.86 0.25
N ILE A 245 20.32 -1.83 1.15
CA ILE A 245 18.92 -2.06 0.81
C ILE A 245 18.48 -1.09 -0.29
N ALA A 246 18.81 0.19 -0.14
CA ALA A 246 18.44 1.22 -1.10
C ALA A 246 19.06 0.97 -2.48
N LYS A 247 20.35 0.68 -2.53
CA LYS A 247 21.05 0.39 -3.79
C LYS A 247 20.45 -0.80 -4.52
N LYS A 248 20.27 -1.90 -3.81
CA LYS A 248 19.71 -3.13 -4.41
C LYS A 248 18.27 -2.96 -4.83
N THR A 249 17.48 -2.23 -4.03
CA THR A 249 16.08 -1.96 -4.35
C THR A 249 15.98 -1.10 -5.61
N LEU A 250 16.70 0.01 -5.66
CA LEU A 250 16.65 0.90 -6.82
C LEU A 250 17.18 0.21 -8.09
N ASP A 251 18.25 -0.57 -7.98
CA ASP A 251 18.80 -1.34 -9.09
C ASP A 251 17.75 -2.33 -9.65
N CYS A 252 17.07 -3.06 -8.78
CA CYS A 252 16.01 -4.00 -9.16
C CYS A 252 14.87 -3.27 -9.89
N LEU A 253 14.44 -2.13 -9.37
CA LEU A 253 13.37 -1.34 -10.01
C LEU A 253 13.80 -0.83 -11.39
N LYS A 254 15.00 -0.29 -11.50
CA LYS A 254 15.53 0.24 -12.78
C LYS A 254 15.59 -0.84 -13.87
N LYS A 255 15.94 -2.06 -13.50
CA LYS A 255 16.07 -3.17 -14.44
C LYS A 255 14.74 -3.82 -14.81
N ASN A 256 13.74 -3.77 -13.94
CA ASN A 256 12.55 -4.60 -14.06
C ASN A 256 11.23 -3.87 -14.16
N VAL A 257 11.21 -2.55 -13.93
CA VAL A 257 9.98 -1.75 -14.00
C VAL A 257 10.05 -0.83 -15.21
N PRO A 258 9.05 -0.90 -16.11
CA PRO A 258 9.01 0.01 -17.27
C PRO A 258 8.94 1.49 -16.86
N ASN A 259 9.62 2.34 -17.62
CA ASN A 259 9.71 3.78 -17.33
C ASN A 259 8.37 4.51 -17.38
N GLU A 260 7.36 3.94 -18.03
CA GLU A 260 6.01 4.49 -18.13
C GLU A 260 5.26 4.47 -16.80
N VAL A 261 5.65 3.61 -15.87
CA VAL A 261 5.03 3.53 -14.53
C VAL A 261 5.35 4.81 -13.78
N PRO A 262 4.36 5.63 -13.43
CA PRO A 262 4.65 6.93 -12.82
C PRO A 262 5.02 6.85 -11.36
N GLY A 263 4.43 5.93 -10.60
CA GLY A 263 4.59 5.84 -9.16
C GLY A 263 4.89 4.44 -8.67
N ILE A 264 5.80 4.37 -7.70
CA ILE A 264 6.15 3.16 -6.98
C ILE A 264 5.94 3.45 -5.49
N ALA A 265 4.96 2.79 -4.90
CA ALA A 265 4.59 2.98 -3.50
C ALA A 265 4.87 1.70 -2.72
N PHE A 266 5.96 1.65 -1.97
CA PHE A 266 6.39 0.45 -1.26
C PHE A 266 5.41 0.01 -0.18
N LEU A 267 5.26 -1.30 -0.01
CA LEU A 267 4.68 -1.85 1.20
C LEU A 267 5.72 -1.83 2.34
N SER A 268 5.25 -1.84 3.59
CA SER A 268 6.13 -1.91 4.75
C SER A 268 6.46 -3.35 5.17
N GLY A 269 5.58 -4.29 4.85
CA GLY A 269 5.75 -5.70 5.22
C GLY A 269 5.95 -5.88 6.72
N GLY A 270 6.96 -6.64 7.10
CA GLY A 270 7.34 -6.86 8.50
C GLY A 270 8.32 -5.85 9.06
N GLN A 271 8.64 -4.78 8.35
CA GLN A 271 9.52 -3.72 8.85
C GLN A 271 8.82 -2.91 9.94
N SER A 272 9.60 -2.44 10.93
CA SER A 272 9.10 -1.47 11.90
C SER A 272 8.78 -0.14 11.21
N GLU A 273 8.02 0.73 11.87
CA GLU A 273 7.74 2.08 11.37
C GLU A 273 9.02 2.84 11.03
N ILE A 274 9.99 2.81 11.93
CA ILE A 274 11.25 3.54 11.76
C ILE A 274 12.10 2.93 10.64
N GLU A 275 12.21 1.61 10.59
CA GLU A 275 12.92 0.92 9.50
C GLU A 275 12.31 1.25 8.14
N ALA A 276 10.98 1.20 8.04
CA ALA A 276 10.28 1.50 6.80
C ALA A 276 10.48 2.94 6.36
N SER A 277 10.48 3.90 7.29
CA SER A 277 10.81 5.30 6.99
C SER A 277 12.25 5.47 6.55
N LYS A 278 13.19 4.88 7.28
CA LYS A 278 14.62 4.97 7.00
C LYS A 278 14.98 4.38 5.63
N ASN A 279 14.48 3.19 5.33
CA ASN A 279 14.78 2.51 4.07
C ASN A 279 14.19 3.28 2.89
N LEU A 280 12.96 3.78 3.00
CA LEU A 280 12.36 4.63 1.98
C LEU A 280 13.19 5.91 1.75
N ASN A 281 13.65 6.53 2.82
CA ASN A 281 14.48 7.73 2.75
C ASN A 281 15.79 7.47 1.99
N GLU A 282 16.48 6.38 2.32
CA GLU A 282 17.74 6.04 1.65
C GLU A 282 17.54 5.75 0.16
N ILE A 283 16.42 5.13 -0.22
CA ILE A 283 16.08 4.92 -1.63
C ILE A 283 15.91 6.28 -2.34
N ASN A 284 15.19 7.21 -1.72
CA ASN A 284 14.92 8.52 -2.33
C ASN A 284 16.15 9.41 -2.40
N LYS A 285 17.11 9.25 -1.48
CA LYS A 285 18.38 9.96 -1.53
C LYS A 285 19.20 9.63 -2.79
N ILE A 286 19.05 8.42 -3.32
CA ILE A 286 19.79 7.97 -4.50
C ILE A 286 18.91 7.79 -5.74
N ASN A 287 17.62 8.13 -5.66
CA ASN A 287 16.69 7.97 -6.78
C ASN A 287 17.08 8.92 -7.93
N ASP A 288 17.66 8.35 -8.97
CA ASP A 288 18.04 9.03 -10.21
C ASP A 288 17.10 8.72 -11.37
N THR A 289 15.93 8.16 -11.06
CA THR A 289 14.90 7.76 -12.04
C THR A 289 13.78 8.81 -12.13
N ASN A 290 12.89 8.64 -13.12
CA ASN A 290 11.67 9.43 -13.22
C ASN A 290 10.53 8.88 -12.35
N PHE A 291 10.71 7.76 -11.66
CA PHE A 291 9.69 7.21 -10.78
C PHE A 291 9.47 8.13 -9.57
N LEU A 292 8.21 8.39 -9.27
CA LEU A 292 7.82 8.92 -7.96
C LEU A 292 7.84 7.77 -6.97
N ILE A 293 8.82 7.74 -6.08
CA ILE A 293 9.01 6.66 -5.12
C ILE A 293 8.49 7.12 -3.76
N THR A 294 7.49 6.43 -3.24
CA THR A 294 6.80 6.79 -2.01
C THR A 294 6.36 5.53 -1.23
N PHE A 295 5.49 5.72 -0.28
CA PHE A 295 5.00 4.66 0.60
C PHE A 295 3.53 4.34 0.33
N SER A 296 3.16 3.08 0.58
CA SER A 296 1.79 2.63 0.76
C SER A 296 1.80 1.71 1.99
N TYR A 297 1.78 2.33 3.15
CA TYR A 297 2.02 1.63 4.41
C TYR A 297 0.73 1.41 5.19
N GLY A 298 0.58 0.19 5.72
CA GLY A 298 -0.43 -0.14 6.72
C GLY A 298 0.17 -0.01 8.12
N ARG A 299 0.86 -1.06 8.59
CA ARG A 299 1.55 -1.02 9.90
C ARG A 299 2.59 0.09 9.98
N GLY A 300 3.29 0.36 8.90
CA GLY A 300 4.31 1.40 8.84
C GLY A 300 3.77 2.84 9.00
N LEU A 301 2.45 3.02 8.97
CA LEU A 301 1.77 4.30 9.26
C LEU A 301 0.93 4.26 10.53
N GLN A 302 0.47 3.09 10.96
CA GLN A 302 -0.60 2.98 11.96
C GLN A 302 -0.16 2.39 13.29
N ALA A 303 1.03 1.77 13.40
CA ALA A 303 1.42 1.02 14.60
C ALA A 303 1.39 1.87 15.87
N SER A 304 1.96 3.08 15.83
CA SER A 304 1.95 3.99 16.99
C SER A 304 0.55 4.53 17.30
N ALA A 305 -0.24 4.82 16.26
CA ALA A 305 -1.64 5.26 16.43
C ALA A 305 -2.49 4.16 17.04
N LEU A 306 -2.29 2.90 16.62
CA LEU A 306 -2.98 1.75 17.22
C LEU A 306 -2.63 1.61 18.70
N LYS A 307 -1.37 1.75 19.06
CA LYS A 307 -0.92 1.71 20.45
C LYS A 307 -1.59 2.80 21.29
N ALA A 308 -1.65 4.02 20.78
CA ALA A 308 -2.35 5.13 21.44
C ALA A 308 -3.85 4.84 21.61
N PHE A 309 -4.49 4.25 20.60
CA PHE A 309 -5.89 3.84 20.66
C PHE A 309 -6.12 2.75 21.71
N GLY A 310 -5.20 1.80 21.83
CA GLY A 310 -5.25 0.77 22.87
C GLY A 310 -5.08 1.32 24.28
N ASN A 311 -4.27 2.38 24.44
CA ASN A 311 -4.08 3.03 25.73
C ASN A 311 -5.34 3.78 26.20
N ASP A 312 -6.02 4.48 25.27
CA ASP A 312 -7.26 5.19 25.57
C ASP A 312 -8.03 5.41 24.25
N GLN A 313 -9.09 4.64 24.03
CA GLN A 313 -9.91 4.72 22.83
C GLN A 313 -10.63 6.05 22.65
N LYS A 314 -10.84 6.78 23.73
CA LYS A 314 -11.51 8.09 23.73
C LYS A 314 -10.57 9.25 23.47
N ASN A 315 -9.27 9.03 23.57
CA ASN A 315 -8.26 10.08 23.36
C ASN A 315 -7.87 10.17 21.87
N SER A 316 -8.76 10.75 21.08
CA SER A 316 -8.54 10.93 19.64
C SER A 316 -7.32 11.81 19.35
N ASN A 317 -7.03 12.80 20.20
CA ASN A 317 -5.86 13.67 20.02
C ASN A 317 -4.54 12.88 20.10
N ALA A 318 -4.41 11.95 21.03
CA ALA A 318 -3.21 11.11 21.15
C ALA A 318 -3.05 10.21 19.92
N VAL A 319 -4.14 9.62 19.44
CA VAL A 319 -4.14 8.78 18.23
C VAL A 319 -3.72 9.60 17.01
N GLN A 320 -4.31 10.78 16.82
CA GLN A 320 -3.98 11.66 15.70
C GLN A 320 -2.54 12.17 15.78
N LYS A 321 -2.06 12.53 16.96
CA LYS A 321 -0.67 12.98 17.14
C LYS A 321 0.33 11.89 16.75
N ALA A 322 0.10 10.65 17.14
CA ALA A 322 0.94 9.52 16.75
C ALA A 322 0.93 9.28 15.24
N PHE A 323 -0.25 9.33 14.63
CA PHE A 323 -0.41 9.19 13.18
C PHE A 323 0.28 10.33 12.43
N GLU A 324 0.09 11.57 12.86
CA GLU A 324 0.69 12.75 12.23
C GLU A 324 2.20 12.70 12.23
N HIS A 325 2.81 12.27 13.35
CA HIS A 325 4.25 12.10 13.41
C HIS A 325 4.74 11.09 12.36
N ARG A 326 4.12 9.92 12.30
CA ARG A 326 4.54 8.88 11.35
C ARG A 326 4.28 9.29 9.90
N ALA A 327 3.15 9.91 9.62
CA ALA A 327 2.84 10.42 8.29
C ALA A 327 3.85 11.48 7.85
N LYS A 328 4.23 12.39 8.74
CA LYS A 328 5.26 13.40 8.47
C LYS A 328 6.63 12.75 8.18
N MET A 329 7.04 11.77 8.99
CA MET A 329 8.31 11.07 8.78
C MET A 329 8.33 10.35 7.43
N ASN A 330 7.25 9.65 7.07
CA ASN A 330 7.16 8.98 5.78
C ASN A 330 7.08 9.98 4.61
N GLY A 331 6.38 11.10 4.78
CA GLY A 331 6.35 12.18 3.78
C GLY A 331 7.74 12.76 3.52
N LEU A 332 8.50 13.01 4.56
CA LEU A 332 9.90 13.44 4.44
C LEU A 332 10.76 12.35 3.78
N SER A 333 10.55 11.08 4.13
CA SER A 333 11.27 9.96 3.51
C SER A 333 11.01 9.86 2.01
N SER A 334 9.80 10.21 1.55
CA SER A 334 9.48 10.23 0.12
C SER A 334 10.25 11.33 -0.65
N LYS A 335 10.85 12.27 0.07
CA LYS A 335 11.70 13.33 -0.49
C LYS A 335 13.19 13.15 -0.18
N GLY A 336 13.57 12.11 0.56
CA GLY A 336 14.94 11.91 1.02
C GLY A 336 15.38 12.90 2.10
N GLU A 337 14.44 13.47 2.83
CA GLU A 337 14.68 14.53 3.85
C GLU A 337 14.44 14.05 5.29
N TRP A 338 14.19 12.78 5.50
CA TRP A 338 14.08 12.19 6.84
C TRP A 338 15.46 12.07 7.49
N SER A 339 15.49 12.24 8.81
CA SER A 339 16.69 11.97 9.62
C SER A 339 16.31 11.40 10.98
N GLU A 340 17.26 10.74 11.63
CA GLU A 340 17.07 10.24 12.99
C GLU A 340 16.83 11.38 13.99
N GLY A 341 17.45 12.54 13.74
CA GLY A 341 17.23 13.73 14.56
C GLY A 341 15.78 14.21 14.53
N LEU A 342 15.15 14.22 13.34
CA LEU A 342 13.74 14.58 13.18
C LEU A 342 12.82 13.54 13.83
N GLU A 343 13.18 12.27 13.76
CA GLU A 343 12.44 11.18 14.39
C GLU A 343 12.40 11.38 15.92
N LYS A 344 13.49 11.72 16.53
CA LYS A 344 13.63 11.92 17.98
C LYS A 344 13.01 13.24 18.45
N ALA A 345 13.17 14.31 17.70
CA ALA A 345 12.65 15.64 18.06
C ALA A 345 11.13 15.66 18.17
N ALA A 346 10.43 14.89 17.33
CA ALA A 346 8.97 14.82 17.36
C ALA A 346 8.44 13.88 18.45
N ALA A 347 9.25 12.97 18.99
CA ALA A 347 8.87 12.08 20.09
C ALA A 347 8.94 12.75 21.47
N ALA A 348 9.56 13.92 21.55
CA ALA A 348 9.58 14.75 22.74
C ALA A 348 8.34 15.68 22.74
#